data_a553a19bd76ea9a2da8db06771875d05
#
_entry.id   a553a19bd76ea9a2da8db06771875d05
#
_cell.length_a   1.000
_cell.length_b   1.000
_cell.length_c   1.000
_cell.angle_alpha   90.00
_cell.angle_beta   90.00
_cell.angle_gamma   90.00
#
_symmetry.space_group_name_H-M   'P 1'
#
loop_
_entity.id
_entity.type
_entity.pdbx_description
1 polymer ?
#
loop_
_entity_poly.entity_id
_entity_poly.type
_entity_poly.pdbx_seq_one_letter_code
_entity_poly.pdbx_strand_id
1 'polypeptide(L)' 'MTEQRSINHMKCYLFRMAQEKWNMDPMETAKIFHDNKLFDYIEECYDSIHLSSYHLALMDLETILRNRGKKRII' A
#
# COMPACT_ATOMS: atom_id res chain seq x y z
N MET A 1 -15.28 11.20 9.87
CA MET A 1 -14.58 11.64 10.84
C MET A 1 -13.47 10.80 11.30
N THR A 2 -13.61 10.02 12.35
CA THR A 2 -12.51 9.20 12.82
C THR A 2 -12.09 8.19 11.77
N GLU A 3 -13.05 7.69 11.00
CA GLU A 3 -12.74 6.67 10.03
C GLU A 3 -11.82 7.19 8.92
N GLN A 4 -12.08 8.42 8.44
CA GLN A 4 -11.22 9.00 7.41
C GLN A 4 -9.82 9.22 7.91
N ARG A 5 -9.67 9.64 9.16
CA ARG A 5 -8.35 9.82 9.75
C ARG A 5 -7.63 8.49 9.88
N SER A 6 -8.35 7.46 10.26
CA SER A 6 -7.75 6.13 10.39
C SER A 6 -7.32 5.59 9.04
N ILE A 7 -8.12 5.85 8.01
CA ILE A 7 -7.76 5.42 6.66
C ILE A 7 -6.49 6.11 6.21
N ASN A 8 -6.39 7.42 6.44
CA ASN A 8 -5.19 8.15 6.06
C ASN A 8 -3.97 7.67 6.81
N HIS A 9 -4.14 7.34 8.08
CA HIS A 9 -3.04 6.80 8.87
C HIS A 9 -2.58 5.47 8.31
N MET A 10 -3.51 4.62 7.93
CA MET A 10 -3.19 3.33 7.35
C MET A 10 -2.46 3.48 6.03
N LYS A 11 -2.89 4.43 5.20
CA LYS A 11 -2.20 4.68 3.94
C LYS A 11 -0.76 5.08 4.17
N CYS A 12 -0.52 5.97 5.12
CA CYS A 12 0.83 6.40 5.42
C CYS A 12 1.68 5.28 5.97
N TYR A 13 1.12 4.47 6.83
CA TYR A 13 1.85 3.36 7.44
C TYR A 13 2.26 2.35 6.36
N LEU A 14 1.31 1.96 5.51
CA LEU A 14 1.62 1.00 4.47
C LEU A 14 2.60 1.56 3.46
N PHE A 15 2.50 2.85 3.19
CA PHE A 15 3.46 3.51 2.31
C PHE A 15 4.88 3.38 2.85
N ARG A 16 5.04 3.63 4.14
CA ARG A 16 6.36 3.54 4.76
C ARG A 16 6.87 2.10 4.81
N MET A 17 5.99 1.16 5.11
CA MET A 17 6.37 -0.24 5.10
C MET A 17 6.85 -0.67 3.72
N ALA A 18 6.13 -0.25 2.70
CA ALA A 18 6.49 -0.59 1.34
C ALA A 18 7.83 0.03 0.96
N GLN A 19 8.01 1.29 1.32
CA GLN A 19 9.25 1.98 1.00
C GLN A 19 10.45 1.27 1.61
N GLU A 20 10.32 0.84 2.84
CA GLU A 20 11.42 0.15 3.51
C GLU A 20 11.66 -1.23 2.91
N LYS A 21 10.57 -1.98 2.70
CA LYS A 21 10.72 -3.33 2.20
C LYS A 21 11.25 -3.35 0.78
N TRP A 22 10.81 -2.41 -0.04
CA TRP A 22 11.23 -2.35 -1.43
C TRP A 22 12.53 -1.60 -1.62
N ASN A 23 13.03 -0.97 -0.55
CA ASN A 23 14.29 -0.23 -0.57
C ASN A 23 14.28 0.81 -1.68
N MET A 24 13.25 1.63 -1.68
CA MET A 24 13.04 2.65 -2.69
C MET A 24 13.01 4.02 -2.06
N ASP A 25 13.29 5.06 -2.86
CA ASP A 25 13.15 6.38 -2.30
C ASP A 25 11.68 6.78 -2.29
N PRO A 26 11.33 7.81 -1.48
CA PRO A 26 9.92 8.16 -1.30
C PRO A 26 9.21 8.58 -2.58
N MET A 27 9.89 9.28 -3.46
CA MET A 27 9.25 9.76 -4.67
C MET A 27 8.89 8.61 -5.60
N GLU A 28 9.79 7.66 -5.72
CA GLU A 28 9.54 6.50 -6.56
C GLU A 28 8.41 5.66 -6.00
N THR A 29 8.41 5.47 -4.68
CA THR A 29 7.35 4.72 -4.02
C THR A 29 6.01 5.42 -4.22
N ALA A 30 5.99 6.74 -4.08
CA ALA A 30 4.75 7.49 -4.25
C ALA A 30 4.22 7.35 -5.67
N LYS A 31 5.11 7.36 -6.65
CA LYS A 31 4.69 7.22 -8.03
C LYS A 31 4.06 5.86 -8.27
N ILE A 32 4.65 4.80 -7.71
CA ILE A 32 4.09 3.47 -7.85
C ILE A 32 2.72 3.38 -7.20
N PHE A 33 2.57 3.93 -6.01
CA PHE A 33 1.29 3.92 -5.34
C PHE A 33 0.25 4.68 -6.13
N HIS A 34 0.64 5.80 -6.71
CA HIS A 34 -0.30 6.62 -7.47
C HIS A 34 -0.66 5.96 -8.80
N ASP A 35 0.33 5.50 -9.52
CA ASP A 35 0.10 4.94 -10.86
C ASP A 35 -0.73 3.66 -10.81
N ASN A 36 -0.64 2.91 -9.73
CA ASN A 36 -1.35 1.65 -9.59
C ASN A 36 -2.55 1.75 -8.67
N LYS A 37 -2.89 2.96 -8.24
CA LYS A 37 -4.06 3.23 -7.41
C LYS A 37 -4.06 2.41 -6.13
N LEU A 38 -2.88 2.28 -5.53
CA LEU A 38 -2.76 1.49 -4.32
C LEU A 38 -3.42 2.17 -3.13
N PHE A 39 -3.39 3.51 -3.10
CA PHE A 39 -4.09 4.23 -2.04
C PHE A 39 -5.59 3.99 -2.12
N ASP A 40 -6.14 3.93 -3.32
CA ASP A 40 -7.56 3.64 -3.49
C ASP A 40 -7.88 2.24 -3.02
N TYR A 41 -7.01 1.29 -3.32
CA TYR A 41 -7.18 -0.08 -2.86
C TYR A 41 -7.20 -0.15 -1.33
N ILE A 42 -6.28 0.55 -0.68
CA ILE A 42 -6.22 0.56 0.77
C ILE A 42 -7.52 1.12 1.34
N GLU A 43 -8.02 2.18 0.74
CA GLU A 43 -9.24 2.80 1.22
C GLU A 43 -10.43 1.86 1.08
N GLU A 44 -10.53 1.18 -0.06
CA GLU A 44 -11.63 0.26 -0.29
C GLU A 44 -11.57 -0.94 0.61
N CYS A 45 -10.38 -1.39 0.96
CA CYS A 45 -10.19 -2.58 1.77
C CYS A 45 -9.89 -2.26 3.22
N TYR A 46 -10.19 -1.04 3.65
CA TYR A 46 -9.84 -0.60 4.98
C TYR A 46 -10.33 -1.57 6.05
N ASP A 47 -11.59 -1.99 5.97
CA ASP A 47 -12.16 -2.86 7.00
C ASP A 47 -11.43 -4.19 7.05
N SER A 48 -11.16 -4.77 5.90
CA SER A 48 -10.45 -6.04 5.84
C SER A 48 -9.04 -5.91 6.40
N ILE A 49 -8.34 -4.86 6.01
CA ILE A 49 -6.98 -4.64 6.48
C ILE A 49 -6.96 -4.40 7.97
N HIS A 50 -7.93 -3.65 8.47
CA HIS A 50 -8.01 -3.34 9.88
C HIS A 50 -8.19 -4.61 10.73
N LEU A 51 -8.90 -5.59 10.19
CA LEU A 51 -9.16 -6.83 10.91
C LEU A 51 -8.07 -7.87 10.74
N SER A 52 -7.23 -7.73 9.73
CA SER A 52 -6.13 -8.67 9.53
C SER A 52 -4.82 -8.02 9.93
N SER A 53 -3.81 -8.05 9.08
CA SER A 53 -2.55 -7.44 9.44
C SER A 53 -2.02 -6.60 8.29
N TYR A 54 -1.19 -5.63 8.65
CA TYR A 54 -0.59 -4.76 7.64
C TYR A 54 0.40 -5.54 6.77
N HIS A 55 1.00 -6.58 7.32
CA HIS A 55 1.89 -7.43 6.53
C HIS A 55 1.14 -8.10 5.39
N LEU A 56 -0.04 -8.62 5.69
CA LEU A 56 -0.86 -9.24 4.65
C LEU A 56 -1.31 -8.20 3.62
N ALA A 57 -1.64 -7.01 4.09
CA ALA A 57 -2.04 -5.94 3.18
C ALA A 57 -0.89 -5.60 2.23
N LEU A 58 0.32 -5.51 2.76
CA LEU A 58 1.47 -5.20 1.91
C LEU A 58 1.69 -6.31 0.89
N MET A 59 1.52 -7.56 1.29
CA MET A 59 1.63 -8.66 0.34
C MET A 59 0.60 -8.56 -0.76
N ASP A 60 -0.60 -8.11 -0.42
CA ASP A 60 -1.64 -7.90 -1.43
C ASP A 60 -1.23 -6.82 -2.41
N LEU A 61 -0.65 -5.73 -1.91
CA LEU A 61 -0.17 -4.67 -2.78
C LEU A 61 0.91 -5.21 -3.73
N GLU A 62 1.81 -6.03 -3.21
CA GLU A 62 2.85 -6.60 -4.03
C GLU A 62 2.27 -7.53 -5.10
N THR A 63 1.23 -8.25 -4.76
CA THR A 63 0.56 -9.13 -5.72
C THR A 63 -0.06 -8.30 -6.83
N ILE A 64 -0.69 -7.18 -6.49
CA ILE A 64 -1.26 -6.30 -7.50
C ILE A 64 -0.18 -5.81 -8.45
N LEU A 65 0.95 -5.41 -7.90
CA LEU A 65 2.04 -4.89 -8.73
C LEU A 65 2.61 -5.98 -9.62
N ARG A 66 2.74 -7.18 -9.09
CA ARG A 66 3.26 -8.29 -9.88
C ARG A 66 2.33 -8.61 -11.04
N ASN A 67 1.03 -8.56 -10.79
CA ASN A 67 0.06 -8.82 -11.85
C ASN A 67 0.06 -7.74 -12.91
N ARG A 68 0.57 -6.56 -12.57
CA ARG A 68 0.66 -5.46 -13.52
C ARG A 68 2.03 -5.36 -14.17
N GLY A 69 2.90 -6.34 -13.95
CA GLY A 69 4.19 -6.37 -14.60
C GLY A 69 5.30 -5.63 -13.89
N LYS A 70 5.13 -5.27 -12.63
CA LYS A 70 6.17 -4.60 -11.86
C LYS A 70 7.04 -5.62 -11.15
N LYS A 71 7.65 -6.48 -11.91
CA LYS A 71 8.33 -7.64 -11.32
C LYS A 71 9.56 -7.31 -10.51
N ARG A 72 10.30 -6.30 -10.91
CA ARG A 72 11.55 -6.04 -10.22
C ARG A 72 11.38 -5.43 -8.85
N ILE A 73 10.17 -5.09 -8.46
CA ILE A 73 9.91 -4.60 -7.13
C ILE A 73 9.90 -5.76 -6.15
N ILE A 74 9.48 -6.90 -6.59
CA ILE A 74 9.32 -8.09 -5.78
C ILE A 74 10.39 -9.10 -6.12
#